data_773a1dba024086d620d1e07099d08787
#
_entry.id   773a1dba024086d620d1e07099d08787
#
_cell.length_a   1.000
_cell.length_b   1.000
_cell.length_c   1.000
_cell.angle_alpha   90.00
_cell.angle_beta   90.00
_cell.angle_gamma   90.00
#
_symmetry.space_group_name_H-M   'P 1'
#
loop_
_entity.id
_entity.type
_entity.pdbx_description
1 polymer ?
#
loop_
_entity_poly.entity_id
_entity_poly.type
_entity_poly.pdbx_seq_one_letter_code
_entity_poly.pdbx_strand_id
1 'polypeptide(L)'
;MPRTIFRTATIALPLVLLAGCSLLDSTFGRKPAPQVPVAPPPPQYAPPVATGRFVIDPDHEDVVGVVQKTVVGKDDTFSDIARRFNVGYEEMVRANPGVDPWLPGVDREVVVPTRFILPNAPRQGIVINLASMRLWYFEPRKAKEPQVVHTYPIGIGRVGWATPEGVTKVARKMKDPT
;
A
#
# COMPACT_ATOMS: atom_id res chain seq x y z
N MET A 1 -37.70 88.43 28.46
CA MET A 1 -36.96 87.16 28.30
C MET A 1 -38.06 86.07 28.27
N PRO A 2 -38.52 85.63 27.11
CA PRO A 2 -39.43 84.51 27.06
C PRO A 2 -38.74 83.26 26.56
N ARG A 3 -39.02 82.15 27.25
CA ARG A 3 -38.63 80.79 26.90
C ARG A 3 -39.61 80.26 25.82
N THR A 4 -39.09 79.86 24.72
CA THR A 4 -39.80 79.15 23.64
C THR A 4 -39.71 77.64 23.87
N ILE A 5 -40.83 77.00 24.09
CA ILE A 5 -40.95 75.52 24.25
C ILE A 5 -41.30 74.97 22.89
N PHE A 6 -40.37 74.18 22.30
CA PHE A 6 -40.65 73.39 21.12
C PHE A 6 -41.23 72.02 21.54
N ARG A 7 -42.46 71.74 21.12
CA ARG A 7 -43.12 70.47 21.23
C ARG A 7 -42.68 69.61 20.04
N THR A 8 -41.90 68.56 20.28
CA THR A 8 -41.62 67.54 19.29
C THR A 8 -42.76 66.53 19.22
N ALA A 9 -43.42 66.44 18.08
CA ALA A 9 -44.44 65.47 17.78
C ALA A 9 -43.76 64.15 17.39
N THR A 10 -43.98 63.13 18.20
CA THR A 10 -43.52 61.76 17.92
C THR A 10 -44.52 61.10 16.99
N ILE A 11 -44.16 60.89 15.73
CA ILE A 11 -44.96 60.09 14.77
C ILE A 11 -44.57 58.62 15.00
N ALA A 12 -45.55 57.86 15.56
CA ALA A 12 -45.46 56.43 15.67
C ALA A 12 -45.77 55.80 14.30
N LEU A 13 -44.76 55.21 13.68
CA LEU A 13 -44.86 54.38 12.46
C LEU A 13 -45.25 52.95 12.88
N PRO A 14 -46.34 52.35 12.43
CA PRO A 14 -46.68 50.96 12.75
C PRO A 14 -45.77 50.03 11.94
N LEU A 15 -44.98 49.23 12.66
CA LEU A 15 -44.17 48.13 12.12
C LEU A 15 -45.14 47.01 11.69
N VAL A 16 -45.47 46.94 10.42
CA VAL A 16 -46.22 45.79 9.84
C VAL A 16 -45.22 44.60 9.74
N LEU A 17 -45.38 43.66 10.67
CA LEU A 17 -44.74 42.36 10.63
C LEU A 17 -45.27 41.56 9.44
N LEU A 18 -44.47 41.46 8.39
CA LEU A 18 -44.63 40.50 7.30
C LEU A 18 -44.24 39.11 7.81
N ALA A 19 -45.07 38.49 8.62
CA ALA A 19 -45.03 37.08 8.95
C ALA A 19 -45.92 36.31 7.96
N GLY A 20 -45.40 36.00 6.81
CA GLY A 20 -46.20 35.29 5.84
C GLY A 20 -45.42 34.79 4.63
N CYS A 21 -44.55 33.78 4.79
CA CYS A 21 -44.08 32.95 3.68
C CYS A 21 -43.46 31.62 4.13
N SER A 22 -43.88 31.05 5.26
CA SER A 22 -43.37 29.72 5.65
C SER A 22 -44.45 28.62 5.69
N LEU A 23 -45.67 28.88 5.23
CA LEU A 23 -46.76 27.90 5.26
C LEU A 23 -47.11 27.28 3.88
N LEU A 24 -46.45 27.68 2.81
CA LEU A 24 -46.70 27.13 1.47
C LEU A 24 -45.72 26.06 1.03
N ASP A 25 -44.62 25.81 1.78
CA ASP A 25 -43.61 24.83 1.42
C ASP A 25 -43.94 23.39 1.90
N SER A 26 -44.96 23.23 2.72
CA SER A 26 -45.35 21.91 3.26
C SER A 26 -46.44 21.16 2.45
N THR A 27 -47.00 21.76 1.41
CA THR A 27 -48.06 21.13 0.64
C THR A 27 -47.65 20.59 -0.73
N PHE A 28 -46.48 20.98 -1.24
CA PHE A 28 -45.88 20.30 -2.39
C PHE A 28 -44.86 19.31 -1.87
N GLY A 29 -45.32 18.09 -1.57
CA GLY A 29 -44.48 16.97 -1.14
C GLY A 29 -43.36 16.71 -2.15
N ARG A 30 -42.23 17.39 -2.00
CA ARG A 30 -40.99 17.01 -2.67
C ARG A 30 -40.61 15.65 -2.11
N LYS A 31 -40.92 14.59 -2.86
CA LYS A 31 -40.36 13.28 -2.56
C LYS A 31 -38.85 13.47 -2.32
N PRO A 32 -38.31 13.03 -1.17
CA PRO A 32 -36.85 13.05 -1.00
C PRO A 32 -36.25 12.32 -2.17
N ALA A 33 -35.28 12.95 -2.82
CA ALA A 33 -34.53 12.32 -3.90
C ALA A 33 -34.00 10.95 -3.41
N PRO A 34 -34.08 9.90 -4.23
CA PRO A 34 -33.52 8.61 -3.85
C PRO A 34 -32.07 8.82 -3.39
N GLN A 35 -31.78 8.49 -2.14
CA GLN A 35 -30.42 8.52 -1.66
C GLN A 35 -29.68 7.42 -2.40
N VAL A 36 -28.83 7.80 -3.35
CA VAL A 36 -27.88 6.90 -3.99
C VAL A 36 -27.01 6.36 -2.86
N PRO A 37 -26.95 5.04 -2.65
CA PRO A 37 -26.05 4.48 -1.64
C PRO A 37 -24.64 5.02 -1.89
N VAL A 38 -24.09 5.76 -0.94
CA VAL A 38 -22.71 6.20 -1.01
C VAL A 38 -21.86 4.93 -0.96
N ALA A 39 -21.11 4.66 -2.03
CA ALA A 39 -20.18 3.54 -2.06
C ALA A 39 -19.26 3.64 -0.83
N PRO A 40 -18.97 2.52 -0.15
CA PRO A 40 -18.03 2.54 0.96
C PRO A 40 -16.72 3.15 0.47
N PRO A 41 -16.02 3.95 1.31
CA PRO A 41 -14.74 4.50 0.94
C PRO A 41 -13.78 3.35 0.56
N PRO A 42 -12.91 3.55 -0.44
CA PRO A 42 -11.95 2.53 -0.84
C PRO A 42 -11.11 2.10 0.38
N PRO A 43 -10.77 0.81 0.49
CA PRO A 43 -9.98 0.33 1.59
C PRO A 43 -8.65 1.08 1.67
N GLN A 44 -8.38 1.69 2.81
CA GLN A 44 -7.08 2.33 3.07
C GLN A 44 -6.11 1.25 3.53
N TYR A 45 -5.22 0.85 2.64
CA TYR A 45 -4.15 -0.06 3.00
C TYR A 45 -3.02 0.70 3.70
N ALA A 46 -2.48 0.07 4.75
CA ALA A 46 -1.25 0.56 5.36
C ALA A 46 -0.13 0.65 4.30
N PRO A 47 0.78 1.64 4.41
CA PRO A 47 1.94 1.70 3.53
C PRO A 47 2.71 0.37 3.58
N PRO A 48 3.39 -0.04 2.50
CA PRO A 48 4.10 -1.30 2.45
C PRO A 48 5.11 -1.39 3.60
N VAL A 49 5.02 -2.47 4.37
CA VAL A 49 6.05 -2.80 5.37
C VAL A 49 7.34 -3.11 4.62
N ALA A 50 8.48 -2.67 5.14
CA ALA A 50 9.78 -2.97 4.55
C ALA A 50 9.92 -4.49 4.31
N THR A 51 10.11 -4.88 3.05
CA THR A 51 10.03 -6.28 2.61
C THR A 51 11.38 -6.84 2.20
N GLY A 52 12.44 -6.07 2.37
CA GLY A 52 13.79 -6.46 1.96
C GLY A 52 14.77 -6.70 3.09
N ARG A 53 14.47 -6.29 4.32
CA ARG A 53 15.38 -6.39 5.48
C ARG A 53 14.62 -6.86 6.69
N PHE A 54 15.12 -7.91 7.34
CA PHE A 54 14.55 -8.50 8.54
C PHE A 54 15.61 -8.66 9.61
N VAL A 55 15.19 -8.60 10.86
CA VAL A 55 16.01 -8.99 12.02
C VAL A 55 15.44 -10.30 12.52
N ILE A 56 16.26 -11.34 12.56
CA ILE A 56 15.84 -12.70 12.88
C ILE A 56 16.57 -13.24 14.10
N ASP A 57 15.89 -14.14 14.82
CA ASP A 57 16.57 -15.12 15.67
C ASP A 57 16.98 -16.30 14.80
N PRO A 58 18.29 -16.47 14.50
CA PRO A 58 18.73 -17.48 13.53
C PRO A 58 18.53 -18.92 14.00
N ASP A 59 18.29 -19.12 15.28
CA ASP A 59 18.14 -20.47 15.84
C ASP A 59 16.67 -20.91 15.91
N HIS A 60 15.72 -19.96 15.82
CA HIS A 60 14.29 -20.24 16.01
C HIS A 60 13.36 -19.74 14.89
N GLU A 61 13.85 -18.90 13.98
CA GLU A 61 13.01 -18.33 12.93
C GLU A 61 13.34 -18.90 11.55
N ASP A 62 12.35 -19.51 10.93
CA ASP A 62 12.42 -20.03 9.55
C ASP A 62 11.52 -19.26 8.57
N VAL A 63 10.71 -18.33 9.07
CA VAL A 63 9.78 -17.54 8.27
C VAL A 63 9.89 -16.08 8.65
N VAL A 64 9.97 -15.21 7.65
CA VAL A 64 10.04 -13.75 7.84
C VAL A 64 8.96 -13.04 7.03
N GLY A 65 8.59 -11.84 7.50
CA GLY A 65 7.61 -11.01 6.84
C GLY A 65 6.16 -11.48 7.05
N VAL A 66 5.23 -10.77 6.43
CA VAL A 66 3.79 -11.03 6.49
C VAL A 66 3.20 -10.88 5.10
N VAL A 67 2.14 -11.63 4.80
CA VAL A 67 1.39 -11.43 3.57
C VAL A 67 0.70 -10.08 3.64
N GLN A 68 0.84 -9.29 2.58
CA GLN A 68 0.22 -7.97 2.45
C GLN A 68 -0.84 -8.00 1.34
N LYS A 69 -1.63 -6.95 1.27
CA LYS A 69 -2.55 -6.67 0.19
C LYS A 69 -2.35 -5.23 -0.26
N THR A 70 -2.62 -4.97 -1.53
CA THR A 70 -2.61 -3.61 -2.07
C THR A 70 -3.71 -3.45 -3.11
N VAL A 71 -4.05 -2.22 -3.39
CA VAL A 71 -4.97 -1.87 -4.48
C VAL A 71 -4.15 -1.54 -5.72
N VAL A 72 -4.60 -2.05 -6.84
CA VAL A 72 -4.01 -1.77 -8.16
C VAL A 72 -4.28 -0.32 -8.52
N GLY A 73 -3.23 0.44 -8.75
CA GLY A 73 -3.32 1.82 -9.23
C GLY A 73 -3.59 1.89 -10.73
N LYS A 74 -3.86 3.11 -11.20
CA LYS A 74 -3.96 3.37 -12.63
C LYS A 74 -2.63 3.01 -13.32
N ASP A 75 -2.72 2.29 -14.41
CA ASP A 75 -1.60 1.83 -15.23
C ASP A 75 -0.60 0.87 -14.53
N ASP A 76 -0.93 0.36 -13.34
CA ASP A 76 -0.12 -0.64 -12.65
C ASP A 76 -0.18 -2.00 -13.37
N THR A 77 0.98 -2.61 -13.53
CA THR A 77 1.14 -4.02 -13.84
C THR A 77 1.61 -4.79 -12.60
N PHE A 78 1.58 -6.12 -12.64
CA PHE A 78 2.19 -6.93 -11.57
C PHE A 78 3.69 -6.69 -11.42
N SER A 79 4.38 -6.32 -12.50
CA SER A 79 5.80 -5.95 -12.43
C SER A 79 6.03 -4.67 -11.62
N ASP A 80 5.14 -3.69 -11.72
CA ASP A 80 5.24 -2.44 -10.98
C ASP A 80 4.95 -2.66 -9.49
N ILE A 81 3.90 -3.42 -9.19
CA ILE A 81 3.55 -3.81 -7.82
C ILE A 81 4.68 -4.64 -7.21
N ALA A 82 5.18 -5.65 -7.92
CA ALA A 82 6.26 -6.51 -7.48
C ALA A 82 7.51 -5.70 -7.09
N ARG A 83 7.88 -4.71 -7.90
CA ARG A 83 9.01 -3.81 -7.64
C ARG A 83 8.81 -2.98 -6.38
N ARG A 84 7.60 -2.44 -6.16
CA ARG A 84 7.28 -1.65 -4.96
C ARG A 84 7.41 -2.47 -3.67
N PHE A 85 7.08 -3.76 -3.73
CA PHE A 85 7.05 -4.62 -2.56
C PHE A 85 8.24 -5.58 -2.47
N ASN A 86 9.23 -5.46 -3.35
CA ASN A 86 10.41 -6.34 -3.38
C ASN A 86 10.05 -7.83 -3.48
N VAL A 87 9.06 -8.15 -4.27
CA VAL A 87 8.64 -9.52 -4.62
C VAL A 87 8.93 -9.81 -6.09
N GLY A 88 8.98 -11.08 -6.46
CA GLY A 88 9.17 -11.49 -7.84
C GLY A 88 7.86 -11.44 -8.64
N TYR A 89 7.96 -11.24 -9.96
CA TYR A 89 6.82 -11.29 -10.86
C TYR A 89 6.06 -12.62 -10.75
N GLU A 90 6.78 -13.73 -10.79
CA GLU A 90 6.21 -15.07 -10.66
C GLU A 90 5.53 -15.31 -9.30
N GLU A 91 6.06 -14.70 -8.24
CA GLU A 91 5.44 -14.74 -6.91
C GLU A 91 4.09 -14.01 -6.93
N MET A 92 4.03 -12.85 -7.57
CA MET A 92 2.78 -12.08 -7.74
C MET A 92 1.74 -12.86 -8.54
N VAL A 93 2.14 -13.44 -9.67
CA VAL A 93 1.23 -14.22 -10.53
C VAL A 93 0.66 -15.42 -9.77
N ARG A 94 1.50 -16.17 -9.06
CA ARG A 94 1.05 -17.34 -8.28
C ARG A 94 0.14 -16.98 -7.11
N ALA A 95 0.35 -15.81 -6.50
CA ALA A 95 -0.48 -15.34 -5.38
C ALA A 95 -1.85 -14.83 -5.82
N ASN A 96 -2.05 -14.54 -7.11
CA ASN A 96 -3.26 -13.95 -7.66
C ASN A 96 -3.76 -14.72 -8.89
N PRO A 97 -4.18 -15.97 -8.74
CA PRO A 97 -4.64 -16.77 -9.87
C PRO A 97 -5.86 -16.14 -10.54
N GLY A 98 -5.88 -16.15 -11.87
CA GLY A 98 -6.98 -15.62 -12.67
C GLY A 98 -6.99 -14.10 -12.83
N VAL A 99 -5.99 -13.38 -12.31
CA VAL A 99 -5.80 -11.96 -12.57
C VAL A 99 -4.80 -11.79 -13.72
N ASP A 100 -5.15 -10.97 -14.71
CA ASP A 100 -4.22 -10.64 -15.80
C ASP A 100 -3.04 -9.83 -15.25
N PRO A 101 -1.79 -10.30 -15.37
CA PRO A 101 -0.64 -9.61 -14.82
C PRO A 101 -0.31 -8.26 -15.49
N TRP A 102 -0.74 -8.07 -16.73
CA TRP A 102 -0.51 -6.85 -17.50
C TRP A 102 -1.64 -5.83 -17.35
N LEU A 103 -2.86 -6.32 -17.10
CA LEU A 103 -4.05 -5.52 -16.89
C LEU A 103 -4.82 -6.01 -15.65
N PRO A 104 -4.25 -5.90 -14.46
CA PRO A 104 -4.85 -6.46 -13.25
C PRO A 104 -6.16 -5.79 -12.82
N GLY A 105 -6.48 -4.64 -13.42
CA GLY A 105 -7.71 -3.87 -13.16
C GLY A 105 -7.54 -2.85 -12.05
N VAL A 106 -7.83 -1.58 -12.38
CA VAL A 106 -7.78 -0.45 -11.42
C VAL A 106 -8.72 -0.71 -10.24
N ASP A 107 -8.33 -0.28 -9.06
CA ASP A 107 -9.04 -0.42 -7.79
C ASP A 107 -9.28 -1.87 -7.34
N ARG A 108 -8.73 -2.85 -8.02
CA ARG A 108 -8.76 -4.24 -7.58
C ARG A 108 -7.79 -4.46 -6.41
N GLU A 109 -8.24 -5.17 -5.39
CA GLU A 109 -7.35 -5.70 -4.35
C GLU A 109 -6.58 -6.90 -4.86
N VAL A 110 -5.28 -6.93 -4.64
CA VAL A 110 -4.39 -8.04 -4.96
C VAL A 110 -3.53 -8.43 -3.76
N VAL A 111 -3.22 -9.71 -3.66
CA VAL A 111 -2.34 -10.26 -2.62
C VAL A 111 -0.89 -10.02 -3.00
N VAL A 112 -0.10 -9.54 -2.05
CA VAL A 112 1.35 -9.36 -2.19
C VAL A 112 2.06 -10.37 -1.26
N PRO A 113 2.74 -11.38 -1.79
CA PRO A 113 3.29 -12.49 -1.03
C PRO A 113 4.63 -12.12 -0.36
N THR A 114 4.60 -11.21 0.61
CA THR A 114 5.76 -10.68 1.34
C THR A 114 6.10 -11.47 2.60
N ARG A 115 5.60 -12.70 2.71
CA ARG A 115 5.99 -13.69 3.72
C ARG A 115 6.89 -14.73 3.09
N PHE A 116 8.12 -14.83 3.57
CA PHE A 116 9.17 -15.65 2.96
C PHE A 116 9.66 -16.73 3.91
N ILE A 117 9.99 -17.90 3.35
CA ILE A 117 10.66 -18.99 4.04
C ILE A 117 12.16 -18.82 3.85
N LEU A 118 12.91 -18.84 4.95
CA LEU A 118 14.38 -18.80 4.90
C LEU A 118 14.94 -20.08 4.26
N PRO A 119 16.03 -20.00 3.51
CA PRO A 119 16.62 -21.16 2.89
C PRO A 119 17.21 -22.11 3.96
N ASN A 120 17.05 -23.40 3.74
CA ASN A 120 17.71 -24.43 4.56
C ASN A 120 19.19 -24.54 4.15
N ALA A 121 19.99 -23.56 4.59
CA ALA A 121 21.42 -23.43 4.28
C ALA A 121 22.11 -22.69 5.43
N PRO A 122 23.47 -22.75 5.52
CA PRO A 122 24.19 -21.94 6.49
C PRO A 122 23.83 -20.46 6.39
N ARG A 123 23.45 -19.86 7.52
CA ARG A 123 23.00 -18.45 7.59
C ARG A 123 24.18 -17.48 7.61
N GLN A 124 24.96 -17.48 6.54
CA GLN A 124 26.14 -16.61 6.40
C GLN A 124 26.37 -16.21 4.94
N GLY A 125 26.74 -14.95 4.73
CA GLY A 125 27.03 -14.43 3.40
C GLY A 125 25.82 -14.46 2.48
N ILE A 126 26.02 -14.82 1.21
CA ILE A 126 24.95 -14.83 0.20
C ILE A 126 24.49 -16.26 -0.06
N VAL A 127 23.19 -16.49 0.03
CA VAL A 127 22.53 -17.74 -0.35
C VAL A 127 21.56 -17.44 -1.48
N ILE A 128 21.69 -18.14 -2.60
CA ILE A 128 20.79 -18.03 -3.75
C ILE A 128 19.94 -19.29 -3.80
N ASN A 129 18.63 -19.12 -3.63
CA ASN A 129 17.66 -20.20 -3.75
C ASN A 129 16.97 -20.09 -5.12
N LEU A 130 17.37 -20.97 -6.05
CA LEU A 130 16.83 -20.99 -7.41
C LEU A 130 15.35 -21.38 -7.45
N ALA A 131 14.94 -22.32 -6.60
CA ALA A 131 13.54 -22.77 -6.57
C ALA A 131 12.57 -21.69 -6.15
N SER A 132 12.97 -20.82 -5.22
CA SER A 132 12.18 -19.65 -4.81
C SER A 132 12.52 -18.37 -5.60
N MET A 133 13.47 -18.42 -6.51
CA MET A 133 13.99 -17.28 -7.26
C MET A 133 14.34 -16.10 -6.35
N ARG A 134 15.01 -16.38 -5.23
CA ARG A 134 15.40 -15.38 -4.24
C ARG A 134 16.85 -15.47 -3.83
N LEU A 135 17.47 -14.30 -3.67
CA LEU A 135 18.76 -14.12 -3.03
C LEU A 135 18.53 -13.70 -1.58
N TRP A 136 19.32 -14.28 -0.69
CA TRP A 136 19.41 -13.94 0.71
C TRP A 136 20.81 -13.50 1.06
N TYR A 137 20.94 -12.39 1.78
CA TYR A 137 22.22 -11.94 2.33
C TYR A 137 22.11 -11.88 3.84
N PHE A 138 22.86 -12.74 4.49
CA PHE A 138 22.98 -12.82 5.94
C PHE A 138 24.18 -11.98 6.38
N GLU A 139 23.91 -10.87 7.10
CA GLU A 139 24.99 -10.04 7.63
C GLU A 139 25.83 -10.82 8.65
N PRO A 140 27.15 -10.55 8.73
CA PRO A 140 27.99 -11.09 9.81
C PRO A 140 27.43 -10.69 11.18
N ARG A 141 27.35 -11.64 12.10
CA ARG A 141 26.91 -11.41 13.47
C ARG A 141 27.87 -11.99 14.50
N LYS A 142 27.84 -11.49 15.71
CA LYS A 142 28.46 -12.15 16.85
C LYS A 142 27.54 -13.24 17.40
N ALA A 143 28.14 -14.21 18.09
CA ALA A 143 27.39 -15.30 18.68
C ALA A 143 26.29 -14.75 19.62
N LYS A 144 25.08 -15.32 19.53
CA LYS A 144 23.88 -14.97 20.31
C LYS A 144 23.27 -13.59 20.03
N GLU A 145 23.76 -12.84 19.06
CA GLU A 145 23.09 -11.61 18.62
C GLU A 145 22.03 -11.93 17.56
N PRO A 146 20.94 -11.15 17.49
CA PRO A 146 20.02 -11.21 16.35
C PRO A 146 20.76 -10.99 15.05
N GLN A 147 20.30 -11.63 13.99
CA GLN A 147 20.92 -11.52 12.68
C GLN A 147 20.10 -10.67 11.74
N VAL A 148 20.72 -9.76 11.02
CA VAL A 148 20.09 -9.04 9.93
C VAL A 148 20.18 -9.87 8.67
N VAL A 149 19.06 -10.05 8.01
CA VAL A 149 18.96 -10.71 6.70
C VAL A 149 18.28 -9.80 5.69
N HIS A 150 18.86 -9.75 4.49
CA HIS A 150 18.28 -9.07 3.35
C HIS A 150 17.84 -10.09 2.32
N THR A 151 16.77 -9.81 1.61
CA THR A 151 16.28 -10.67 0.53
C THR A 151 15.84 -9.87 -0.68
N TYR A 152 16.10 -10.42 -1.84
CA TYR A 152 15.77 -9.81 -3.12
C TYR A 152 15.27 -10.87 -4.10
N PRO A 153 14.23 -10.59 -4.92
CA PRO A 153 13.87 -11.44 -6.03
C PRO A 153 15.01 -11.44 -7.07
N ILE A 154 15.22 -12.56 -7.71
CA ILE A 154 16.23 -12.72 -8.77
C ILE A 154 15.64 -13.38 -10.00
N GLY A 155 16.23 -13.14 -11.16
CA GLY A 155 16.04 -13.95 -12.35
C GLY A 155 16.92 -15.19 -12.29
N ILE A 156 16.47 -16.25 -12.95
CA ILE A 156 17.23 -17.49 -13.15
C ILE A 156 17.47 -17.70 -14.64
N GLY A 157 18.36 -18.64 -14.98
CA GLY A 157 18.61 -19.01 -16.37
C GLY A 157 17.34 -19.43 -17.11
N ARG A 158 17.26 -19.06 -18.38
CA ARG A 158 16.14 -19.47 -19.26
C ARG A 158 16.20 -20.97 -19.54
N VAL A 159 15.11 -21.51 -20.04
CA VAL A 159 15.05 -22.91 -20.51
C VAL A 159 16.21 -23.21 -21.45
N GLY A 160 16.95 -24.29 -21.16
CA GLY A 160 18.17 -24.69 -21.89
C GLY A 160 19.46 -24.01 -21.42
N TRP A 161 19.37 -23.07 -20.46
CA TRP A 161 20.55 -22.40 -19.86
C TRP A 161 20.43 -22.52 -18.34
N ALA A 162 20.90 -23.64 -17.81
CA ALA A 162 20.86 -23.88 -16.38
C ALA A 162 21.73 -22.86 -15.62
N THR A 163 21.17 -22.28 -14.55
CA THR A 163 21.96 -21.49 -13.61
C THR A 163 22.93 -22.41 -12.88
N PRO A 164 24.27 -22.13 -12.87
CA PRO A 164 25.22 -22.96 -12.14
C PRO A 164 24.88 -23.05 -10.65
N GLU A 165 25.02 -24.25 -10.10
CA GLU A 165 24.87 -24.52 -8.67
C GLU A 165 26.22 -24.79 -8.01
N GLY A 166 26.29 -24.54 -6.71
CA GLY A 166 27.48 -24.83 -5.91
C GLY A 166 27.90 -23.67 -5.02
N VAL A 167 29.01 -23.88 -4.32
CA VAL A 167 29.61 -22.87 -3.44
C VAL A 167 30.64 -22.06 -4.21
N THR A 168 30.53 -20.74 -4.13
CA THR A 168 31.42 -19.80 -4.80
C THR A 168 31.75 -18.62 -3.90
N LYS A 169 32.60 -17.72 -4.38
CA LYS A 169 32.91 -16.47 -3.69
C LYS A 169 32.96 -15.30 -4.66
N VAL A 170 32.63 -14.10 -4.15
CA VAL A 170 32.77 -12.86 -4.92
C VAL A 170 34.25 -12.60 -5.18
N ALA A 171 34.71 -12.77 -6.43
CA ALA A 171 36.09 -12.58 -6.81
C ALA A 171 36.45 -11.10 -6.97
N ARG A 172 35.54 -10.27 -7.48
CA ARG A 172 35.79 -8.85 -7.75
C ARG A 172 34.48 -8.05 -7.70
N LYS A 173 34.58 -6.83 -7.21
CA LYS A 173 33.52 -5.79 -7.32
C LYS A 173 34.02 -4.69 -8.24
N MET A 174 33.18 -4.23 -9.15
CA MET A 174 33.44 -3.05 -9.99
C MET A 174 32.29 -2.08 -9.82
N LYS A 175 32.60 -0.81 -9.58
CA LYS A 175 31.64 0.27 -9.62
C LYS A 175 31.62 0.80 -11.07
N ASP A 176 30.42 1.01 -11.63
CA ASP A 176 30.21 1.53 -12.98
C ASP A 176 31.01 0.78 -14.05
N PRO A 177 30.77 -0.55 -14.24
CA PRO A 177 31.48 -1.32 -15.24
C PRO A 177 31.13 -0.80 -16.64
N THR A 178 32.18 -0.51 -17.44
CA THR A 178 32.08 -0.13 -18.86
C THR A 178 32.06 -1.36 -19.74
#